data_6e2f0590276a7d80cd3840f98da99316
#
_entry.id   6e2f0590276a7d80cd3840f98da99316
#
_cell.length_a   1.000
_cell.length_b   1.000
_cell.length_c   1.000
_cell.angle_alpha   90.00
_cell.angle_beta   90.00
_cell.angle_gamma   90.00
#
_symmetry.space_group_name_H-M   'P 1'
#
loop_
_entity.id
_entity.type
_entity.pdbx_description
1 polymer ?
#
loop_
_entity_poly.entity_id
_entity_poly.type
_entity_poly.pdbx_seq_one_letter_code
_entity_poly.pdbx_strand_id
1 'polypeptide(L)'
;MEKVGLFHFVAEPYLMDFRGRVTLPMIGNYLIHAASSHAGERGFGFNDMSERHTAWVLSRLAIEMKEYPTAFDKINLYTWIDEVGRLFTSRCFALADENGKTFGFARSIWAAIDVETRRPTLLDIEALGKYIDERPCPIEKPGKIMPAENKAEGIPYSIKYSDLDINGHFNSVKYIEHLLDLFDIDQFKTREIGRLEIAYQSEGKQGMPLTLHKAESAPDKQDMAICHEGKAICRAAVTWR
;
A
#
# COMPACT_ATOMS: atom_id res chain seq x y z
N MET A 1 -4.04 22.60 14.92
CA MET A 1 -4.29 21.16 14.78
C MET A 1 -2.99 20.52 14.28
N GLU A 2 -2.60 19.42 14.88
CA GLU A 2 -1.33 18.77 14.56
C GLU A 2 -1.37 18.18 13.14
N LYS A 3 -0.40 18.52 12.30
CA LYS A 3 -0.34 18.08 10.89
C LYS A 3 0.14 16.65 10.73
N VAL A 4 0.85 16.14 11.74
CA VAL A 4 1.37 14.79 11.79
C VAL A 4 0.52 13.95 12.72
N GLY A 5 0.09 12.78 12.25
CA GLY A 5 -0.53 11.76 13.08
C GLY A 5 0.53 10.81 13.65
N LEU A 6 0.33 10.37 14.88
CA LEU A 6 1.13 9.33 15.53
C LEU A 6 0.20 8.20 15.97
N PHE A 7 0.51 7.00 15.55
CA PHE A 7 -0.23 5.78 15.86
C PHE A 7 0.69 4.73 16.45
N HIS A 8 0.20 4.01 17.44
CA HIS A 8 0.98 3.01 18.17
C HIS A 8 0.47 1.60 17.84
N PHE A 9 1.40 0.73 17.51
CA PHE A 9 1.13 -0.69 17.27
C PHE A 9 2.11 -1.55 18.07
N VAL A 10 1.73 -2.80 18.28
CA VAL A 10 2.61 -3.84 18.80
C VAL A 10 2.75 -4.92 17.73
N ALA A 11 3.95 -5.38 17.51
CA ALA A 11 4.25 -6.46 16.57
C ALA A 11 3.87 -7.81 17.19
N GLU A 12 2.59 -8.19 17.05
CA GLU A 12 2.07 -9.43 17.61
C GLU A 12 2.54 -10.66 16.82
N PRO A 13 2.87 -11.79 17.48
CA PRO A 13 3.41 -12.99 16.83
C PRO A 13 2.58 -13.53 15.66
N TYR A 14 1.25 -13.40 15.71
CA TYR A 14 0.34 -13.86 14.63
C TYR A 14 0.38 -12.98 13.36
N LEU A 15 1.10 -11.87 13.38
CA LEU A 15 1.29 -10.96 12.24
C LEU A 15 2.60 -11.21 11.50
N MET A 16 3.33 -12.27 11.87
CA MET A 16 4.70 -12.51 11.43
C MET A 16 4.80 -13.63 10.41
N ASP A 17 5.89 -13.56 9.67
CA ASP A 17 6.34 -14.66 8.82
C ASP A 17 7.10 -15.72 9.65
N PHE A 18 7.50 -16.81 8.97
CA PHE A 18 8.26 -17.91 9.57
C PHE A 18 9.65 -17.53 10.13
N ARG A 19 10.13 -16.31 9.85
CA ARG A 19 11.38 -15.74 10.39
C ARG A 19 11.15 -14.88 11.63
N GLY A 20 9.90 -14.78 12.10
CA GLY A 20 9.52 -13.95 13.23
C GLY A 20 9.55 -12.45 12.93
N ARG A 21 9.22 -12.03 11.70
CA ARG A 21 9.21 -10.64 11.24
C ARG A 21 7.80 -10.24 10.79
N VAL A 22 7.40 -9.03 11.11
CA VAL A 22 6.12 -8.48 10.64
C VAL A 22 6.13 -8.47 9.10
N THR A 23 5.10 -9.03 8.49
CA THR A 23 5.02 -9.15 7.03
C THR A 23 4.75 -7.80 6.35
N LEU A 24 5.18 -7.64 5.09
CA LEU A 24 4.85 -6.43 4.29
C LEU A 24 3.35 -6.18 4.14
N PRO A 25 2.49 -7.20 3.93
CA PRO A 25 1.04 -7.00 3.97
C PRO A 25 0.58 -6.40 5.30
N MET A 26 1.13 -6.85 6.42
CA MET A 26 0.77 -6.32 7.73
C MET A 26 1.25 -4.88 7.93
N ILE A 27 2.47 -4.56 7.45
CA ILE A 27 2.91 -3.16 7.36
C ILE A 27 1.91 -2.34 6.55
N GLY A 28 1.46 -2.84 5.39
CA GLY A 28 0.41 -2.21 4.58
C GLY A 28 -0.87 -1.93 5.36
N ASN A 29 -1.33 -2.87 6.19
CA ASN A 29 -2.50 -2.67 7.06
C ASN A 29 -2.28 -1.54 8.08
N TYR A 30 -1.11 -1.46 8.71
CA TYR A 30 -0.77 -0.37 9.63
C TYR A 30 -0.79 0.99 8.92
N LEU A 31 -0.24 1.07 7.71
CA LEU A 31 -0.23 2.30 6.91
C LEU A 31 -1.65 2.76 6.56
N ILE A 32 -2.51 1.84 6.11
CA ILE A 32 -3.90 2.13 5.74
C ILE A 32 -4.70 2.56 6.99
N HIS A 33 -4.52 1.87 8.12
CA HIS A 33 -5.14 2.25 9.38
C HIS A 33 -4.76 3.68 9.77
N ALA A 34 -3.47 3.99 9.81
CA ALA A 34 -2.98 5.32 10.17
C ALA A 34 -3.47 6.41 9.20
N ALA A 35 -3.50 6.12 7.90
CA ALA A 35 -4.01 7.04 6.89
C ALA A 35 -5.50 7.35 7.10
N SER A 36 -6.31 6.30 7.32
CA SER A 36 -7.76 6.41 7.50
C SER A 36 -8.12 7.14 8.79
N SER A 37 -7.47 6.80 9.90
CA SER A 37 -7.69 7.45 11.20
C SER A 37 -7.28 8.92 11.15
N HIS A 38 -6.10 9.22 10.60
CA HIS A 38 -5.62 10.59 10.44
C HIS A 38 -6.55 11.44 9.56
N ALA A 39 -7.13 10.86 8.51
CA ALA A 39 -8.11 11.53 7.67
C ALA A 39 -9.43 11.76 8.42
N GLY A 40 -9.92 10.75 9.16
CA GLY A 40 -11.15 10.85 9.94
C GLY A 40 -11.10 11.93 11.02
N GLU A 41 -9.99 12.06 11.74
CA GLU A 41 -9.79 13.13 12.74
C GLU A 41 -9.83 14.55 12.15
N ARG A 42 -9.75 14.69 10.82
CA ARG A 42 -9.64 15.97 10.10
C ARG A 42 -10.82 16.27 9.18
N GLY A 43 -11.88 15.45 9.22
CA GLY A 43 -13.13 15.68 8.48
C GLY A 43 -13.04 15.34 6.98
N PHE A 44 -12.14 14.41 6.61
CA PHE A 44 -12.07 13.86 5.27
C PHE A 44 -11.81 12.33 5.27
N GLY A 45 -12.22 11.66 6.33
CA GLY A 45 -12.17 10.20 6.43
C GLY A 45 -13.33 9.51 5.71
N PHE A 46 -13.51 8.22 6.00
CA PHE A 46 -14.50 7.37 5.34
C PHE A 46 -15.93 7.93 5.43
N ASN A 47 -16.38 8.34 6.63
CA ASN A 47 -17.74 8.85 6.84
C ASN A 47 -17.95 10.17 6.08
N ASP A 48 -17.00 11.12 6.20
CA ASP A 48 -17.08 12.43 5.55
C ASP A 48 -17.12 12.30 4.02
N MET A 49 -16.35 11.36 3.45
CA MET A 49 -16.35 11.07 2.02
C MET A 49 -17.66 10.40 1.57
N SER A 50 -18.18 9.47 2.37
CA SER A 50 -19.45 8.79 2.10
C SER A 50 -20.63 9.75 2.03
N GLU A 51 -20.72 10.73 2.96
CA GLU A 51 -21.74 11.79 2.94
C GLU A 51 -21.70 12.62 1.66
N ARG A 52 -20.54 12.72 1.03
CA ARG A 52 -20.34 13.46 -0.24
C ARG A 52 -20.45 12.56 -1.49
N HIS A 53 -20.91 11.31 -1.33
CA HIS A 53 -20.95 10.31 -2.40
C HIS A 53 -19.59 10.08 -3.07
N THR A 54 -18.51 10.24 -2.32
CA THR A 54 -17.13 10.03 -2.78
C THR A 54 -16.42 9.00 -1.94
N ALA A 55 -15.31 8.45 -2.43
CA ALA A 55 -14.46 7.53 -1.70
C ALA A 55 -12.99 7.78 -2.03
N TRP A 56 -12.12 7.56 -1.03
CA TRP A 56 -10.69 7.48 -1.28
C TRP A 56 -10.32 6.15 -1.89
N VAL A 57 -9.50 6.18 -2.94
CA VAL A 57 -8.86 5.00 -3.51
C VAL A 57 -7.35 5.15 -3.43
N LEU A 58 -6.69 4.09 -2.96
CA LEU A 58 -5.24 3.98 -2.98
C LEU A 58 -4.79 3.72 -4.42
N SER A 59 -4.10 4.68 -5.01
CA SER A 59 -3.60 4.57 -6.38
C SER A 59 -2.21 3.96 -6.43
N ARG A 60 -1.33 4.36 -5.50
CA ARG A 60 0.05 3.86 -5.43
C ARG A 60 0.53 3.79 -4.00
N LEU A 61 1.42 2.84 -3.73
CA LEU A 61 2.11 2.69 -2.45
C LEU A 61 3.56 2.27 -2.71
N ALA A 62 4.50 2.92 -2.03
CA ALA A 62 5.87 2.44 -1.88
C ALA A 62 6.14 2.21 -0.39
N ILE A 63 6.77 1.09 -0.06
CA ILE A 63 7.24 0.75 1.29
C ILE A 63 8.73 0.45 1.18
N GLU A 64 9.54 1.10 1.99
CA GLU A 64 10.98 0.87 2.07
C GLU A 64 11.35 0.52 3.50
N MET A 65 11.81 -0.71 3.70
CA MET A 65 12.17 -1.22 5.01
C MET A 65 13.68 -1.25 5.17
N LYS A 66 14.17 -0.69 6.28
CA LYS A 66 15.56 -0.83 6.74
C LYS A 66 15.73 -2.05 7.64
N GLU A 67 14.74 -2.29 8.48
CA GLU A 67 14.63 -3.46 9.35
C GLU A 67 13.15 -3.83 9.46
N TYR A 68 12.88 -5.08 9.75
CA TYR A 68 11.52 -5.54 10.00
C TYR A 68 11.29 -5.66 11.51
N PRO A 69 10.17 -5.15 12.05
CA PRO A 69 9.81 -5.36 13.45
C PRO A 69 9.70 -6.86 13.76
N THR A 70 10.12 -7.24 14.94
CA THR A 70 10.06 -8.59 15.50
C THR A 70 9.05 -8.68 16.64
N ALA A 71 8.85 -9.88 17.22
CA ALA A 71 7.82 -10.11 18.23
C ALA A 71 7.91 -9.13 19.39
N PHE A 72 6.76 -8.51 19.70
CA PHE A 72 6.54 -7.55 20.77
C PHE A 72 7.24 -6.20 20.61
N ASP A 73 7.91 -5.95 19.48
CA ASP A 73 8.39 -4.60 19.18
C ASP A 73 7.21 -3.61 19.19
N LYS A 74 7.42 -2.48 19.83
CA LYS A 74 6.50 -1.36 19.78
C LYS A 74 6.82 -0.51 18.58
N ILE A 75 5.79 -0.23 17.78
CA ILE A 75 5.90 0.50 16.52
C ILE A 75 5.21 1.84 16.67
N ASN A 76 5.97 2.91 16.57
CA ASN A 76 5.48 4.28 16.40
C ASN A 76 5.38 4.58 14.91
N LEU A 77 4.16 4.74 14.40
CA LEU A 77 3.91 5.07 13.02
C LEU A 77 3.45 6.52 12.90
N TYR A 78 4.30 7.33 12.29
CA TYR A 78 4.03 8.72 11.96
C TYR A 78 3.46 8.83 10.54
N THR A 79 2.46 9.69 10.34
CA THR A 79 1.92 9.95 9.00
C THR A 79 1.61 11.42 8.80
N TRP A 80 1.85 11.94 7.59
CA TRP A 80 1.55 13.31 7.21
C TRP A 80 1.24 13.40 5.70
N ILE A 81 0.52 14.45 5.32
CA ILE A 81 0.30 14.80 3.92
C ILE A 81 1.45 15.73 3.49
N ASP A 82 2.15 15.39 2.43
CA ASP A 82 3.24 16.20 1.86
C ASP A 82 2.83 16.96 0.58
N GLU A 83 1.74 16.52 -0.05
CA GLU A 83 1.25 17.18 -1.27
C GLU A 83 -0.26 17.01 -1.44
N VAL A 84 -0.93 18.06 -1.88
CA VAL A 84 -2.33 18.04 -2.31
C VAL A 84 -2.38 18.63 -3.72
N GLY A 85 -2.69 17.77 -4.69
CA GLY A 85 -2.97 18.14 -6.08
C GLY A 85 -4.47 18.23 -6.35
N ARG A 86 -4.84 18.53 -7.60
CA ARG A 86 -6.26 18.63 -8.00
C ARG A 86 -7.01 17.30 -7.96
N LEU A 87 -6.34 16.17 -8.20
CA LEU A 87 -6.94 14.84 -8.31
C LEU A 87 -6.34 13.82 -7.34
N PHE A 88 -5.29 14.19 -6.61
CA PHE A 88 -4.58 13.28 -5.72
C PHE A 88 -4.00 14.00 -4.51
N THR A 89 -3.76 13.21 -3.46
CA THR A 89 -2.91 13.59 -2.32
C THR A 89 -1.74 12.63 -2.23
N SER A 90 -0.57 13.12 -1.82
CA SER A 90 0.57 12.32 -1.43
C SER A 90 0.70 12.31 0.09
N ARG A 91 0.92 11.14 0.66
CA ARG A 91 1.03 10.92 2.09
C ARG A 91 2.28 10.13 2.40
N CYS A 92 3.03 10.58 3.38
CA CYS A 92 4.25 9.96 3.86
C CYS A 92 4.04 9.27 5.20
N PHE A 93 4.89 8.27 5.46
CA PHE A 93 4.89 7.53 6.71
C PHE A 93 6.33 7.26 7.16
N ALA A 94 6.53 7.22 8.48
CA ALA A 94 7.75 6.76 9.10
C ALA A 94 7.40 5.78 10.22
N LEU A 95 8.06 4.63 10.21
CA LEU A 95 7.91 3.59 11.23
C LEU A 95 9.19 3.57 12.06
N ALA A 96 9.06 3.66 13.37
CA ALA A 96 10.18 3.62 14.30
C ALA A 96 9.83 2.83 15.57
N ASP A 97 10.83 2.39 16.31
CA ASP A 97 10.63 1.84 17.65
C ASP A 97 10.36 2.94 18.68
N GLU A 98 10.20 2.56 19.94
CA GLU A 98 9.98 3.49 21.06
C GLU A 98 11.20 4.37 21.38
N ASN A 99 12.40 3.98 20.91
CA ASN A 99 13.64 4.72 21.06
C ASN A 99 13.97 5.64 19.87
N GLY A 100 13.10 5.64 18.84
CA GLY A 100 13.28 6.42 17.62
C GLY A 100 14.14 5.75 16.55
N LYS A 101 14.55 4.49 16.72
CA LYS A 101 15.23 3.71 15.68
C LYS A 101 14.24 3.41 14.55
N THR A 102 14.61 3.78 13.35
CA THR A 102 13.73 3.66 12.17
C THR A 102 13.69 2.23 11.64
N PHE A 103 12.50 1.64 11.56
CA PHE A 103 12.22 0.41 10.84
C PHE A 103 12.12 0.64 9.32
N GLY A 104 11.47 1.71 8.90
CA GLY A 104 11.27 2.01 7.48
C GLY A 104 10.40 3.23 7.25
N PHE A 105 10.12 3.45 5.96
CA PHE A 105 9.30 4.55 5.49
C PHE A 105 8.31 4.06 4.43
N ALA A 106 7.23 4.81 4.24
CA ALA A 106 6.33 4.56 3.13
C ALA A 106 5.81 5.88 2.53
N ARG A 107 5.34 5.77 1.30
CA ARG A 107 4.69 6.87 0.58
C ARG A 107 3.53 6.34 -0.22
N SER A 108 2.37 6.96 -0.08
CA SER A 108 1.15 6.58 -0.79
C SER A 108 0.57 7.74 -1.57
N ILE A 109 -0.12 7.42 -2.67
CA ILE A 109 -0.87 8.38 -3.50
C ILE A 109 -2.32 7.95 -3.48
N TRP A 110 -3.21 8.89 -3.10
CA TRP A 110 -4.64 8.67 -2.99
C TRP A 110 -5.39 9.59 -3.95
N ALA A 111 -6.43 9.06 -4.56
CA ALA A 111 -7.37 9.83 -5.36
C ALA A 111 -8.77 9.73 -4.75
N ALA A 112 -9.56 10.79 -4.86
CA ALA A 112 -10.99 10.71 -4.57
C ALA A 112 -11.74 10.34 -5.85
N ILE A 113 -12.72 9.45 -5.72
CA ILE A 113 -13.62 9.06 -6.81
C ILE A 113 -15.07 9.26 -6.39
N ASP A 114 -15.91 9.55 -7.35
CA ASP A 114 -17.35 9.45 -7.23
C ASP A 114 -17.76 7.96 -7.17
N VAL A 115 -18.59 7.58 -6.18
CA VAL A 115 -18.91 6.16 -5.94
C VAL A 115 -19.81 5.54 -6.99
N GLU A 116 -20.63 6.34 -7.69
CA GLU A 116 -21.55 5.86 -8.73
C GLU A 116 -20.85 5.76 -10.08
N THR A 117 -20.21 6.84 -10.51
CA THR A 117 -19.57 6.92 -11.83
C THR A 117 -18.17 6.31 -11.86
N ARG A 118 -17.56 6.05 -10.72
CA ARG A 118 -16.18 5.55 -10.53
C ARG A 118 -15.11 6.46 -11.15
N ARG A 119 -15.45 7.73 -11.40
CA ARG A 119 -14.55 8.72 -12.00
C ARG A 119 -13.84 9.53 -10.91
N PRO A 120 -12.58 9.96 -11.14
CA PRO A 120 -11.89 10.86 -10.23
C PRO A 120 -12.67 12.16 -10.04
N THR A 121 -12.73 12.65 -8.80
CA THR A 121 -13.33 13.94 -8.42
C THR A 121 -12.23 14.94 -8.08
N LEU A 122 -12.55 16.22 -8.24
CA LEU A 122 -11.65 17.30 -7.82
C LEU A 122 -11.59 17.36 -6.30
N LEU A 123 -10.38 17.51 -5.79
CA LEU A 123 -10.12 17.72 -4.38
C LEU A 123 -10.26 19.20 -4.01
N ASP A 124 -10.76 19.47 -2.82
CA ASP A 124 -10.71 20.79 -2.21
C ASP A 124 -9.27 21.06 -1.71
N ILE A 125 -8.48 21.70 -2.59
CA ILE A 125 -7.07 21.99 -2.32
C ILE A 125 -6.92 22.94 -1.13
N GLU A 126 -7.82 23.90 -0.94
CA GLU A 126 -7.77 24.86 0.16
C GLU A 126 -8.06 24.15 1.50
N ALA A 127 -9.11 23.35 1.55
CA ALA A 127 -9.48 22.60 2.75
C ALA A 127 -8.43 21.56 3.16
N LEU A 128 -7.85 20.85 2.20
CA LEU A 128 -6.84 19.81 2.47
C LEU A 128 -5.43 20.41 2.63
N GLY A 129 -5.12 21.50 1.91
CA GLY A 129 -3.80 22.13 1.90
C GLY A 129 -3.33 22.62 3.26
N LYS A 130 -4.25 23.00 4.15
CA LYS A 130 -3.94 23.42 5.53
C LYS A 130 -3.30 22.31 6.37
N TYR A 131 -3.43 21.04 5.95
CA TYR A 131 -2.86 19.88 6.63
C TYR A 131 -1.52 19.42 6.06
N ILE A 132 -1.00 20.08 5.02
CA ILE A 132 0.32 19.79 4.48
C ILE A 132 1.38 20.09 5.54
N ASP A 133 2.24 19.10 5.79
CA ASP A 133 3.45 19.24 6.60
C ASP A 133 4.66 19.32 5.67
N GLU A 134 5.54 20.30 5.91
CA GLU A 134 6.69 20.59 5.04
C GLU A 134 7.89 19.68 5.25
N ARG A 135 7.80 18.73 6.22
CA ARG A 135 8.91 17.78 6.39
C ARG A 135 9.11 16.93 5.13
N PRO A 136 10.34 16.71 4.71
CA PRO A 136 10.59 15.94 3.51
C PRO A 136 10.15 14.47 3.72
N CYS A 137 9.59 13.87 2.66
CA CYS A 137 9.39 12.44 2.64
C CYS A 137 10.74 11.74 2.43
N PRO A 138 11.15 10.80 3.31
CA PRO A 138 12.47 10.18 3.24
C PRO A 138 12.69 9.26 2.05
N ILE A 139 11.62 8.87 1.35
CA ILE A 139 11.68 8.00 0.17
C ILE A 139 11.07 8.67 -1.05
N GLU A 140 11.52 8.24 -2.21
CA GLU A 140 11.00 8.72 -3.49
C GLU A 140 9.53 8.31 -3.71
N LYS A 141 8.84 9.10 -4.53
CA LYS A 141 7.48 8.76 -4.98
C LYS A 141 7.50 7.42 -5.73
N PRO A 142 6.43 6.60 -5.60
CA PRO A 142 6.29 5.39 -6.40
C PRO A 142 6.45 5.68 -7.89
N GLY A 143 7.38 4.98 -8.53
CA GLY A 143 7.73 5.17 -9.92
C GLY A 143 6.79 4.47 -10.91
N LYS A 144 7.22 4.42 -12.17
CA LYS A 144 6.59 3.60 -13.21
C LYS A 144 7.04 2.15 -13.05
N ILE A 145 6.09 1.24 -12.90
CA ILE A 145 6.35 -0.20 -12.82
C ILE A 145 6.25 -0.80 -14.23
N MET A 146 7.22 -1.61 -14.60
CA MET A 146 7.26 -2.23 -15.93
C MET A 146 6.28 -3.41 -16.03
N PRO A 147 5.71 -3.67 -17.22
CA PRO A 147 4.77 -4.76 -17.43
C PRO A 147 5.44 -6.12 -17.28
N ALA A 148 5.08 -6.89 -16.25
CA ALA A 148 5.51 -8.28 -16.07
C ALA A 148 4.68 -9.24 -16.91
N GLU A 149 3.42 -8.91 -17.18
CA GLU A 149 2.46 -9.69 -17.93
C GLU A 149 2.88 -9.98 -19.38
N ASN A 150 3.77 -9.16 -19.93
CA ASN A 150 4.32 -9.34 -21.28
C ASN A 150 5.57 -10.23 -21.31
N LYS A 151 6.06 -10.69 -20.16
CA LYS A 151 7.37 -11.35 -20.04
C LYS A 151 7.30 -12.76 -19.45
N ALA A 152 6.20 -13.14 -18.82
CA ALA A 152 6.05 -14.40 -18.12
C ALA A 152 4.64 -14.98 -18.29
N GLU A 153 4.56 -16.30 -18.26
CA GLU A 153 3.28 -17.02 -18.19
C GLU A 153 2.54 -16.66 -16.89
N GLY A 154 1.23 -16.49 -16.95
CA GLY A 154 0.40 -16.13 -15.82
C GLY A 154 -0.06 -17.35 -15.02
N ILE A 155 -0.05 -17.25 -13.71
CA ILE A 155 -0.62 -18.25 -12.80
C ILE A 155 -2.09 -17.89 -12.56
N PRO A 156 -3.05 -18.78 -12.87
CA PRO A 156 -4.47 -18.51 -12.64
C PRO A 156 -4.79 -18.31 -11.16
N TYR A 157 -5.66 -17.32 -10.88
CA TYR A 157 -6.16 -17.05 -9.54
C TYR A 157 -7.64 -16.65 -9.59
N SER A 158 -8.37 -16.98 -8.53
CA SER A 158 -9.75 -16.54 -8.34
C SER A 158 -9.90 -15.89 -6.96
N ILE A 159 -10.45 -14.67 -6.93
CA ILE A 159 -10.69 -13.91 -5.71
C ILE A 159 -11.63 -14.70 -4.78
N LYS A 160 -11.21 -14.89 -3.54
CA LYS A 160 -11.91 -15.65 -2.50
C LYS A 160 -12.58 -14.72 -1.50
N TYR A 161 -13.44 -15.28 -0.64
CA TYR A 161 -14.09 -14.54 0.44
C TYR A 161 -13.10 -13.76 1.32
N SER A 162 -11.99 -14.38 1.71
CA SER A 162 -10.96 -13.76 2.56
C SER A 162 -10.15 -12.66 1.89
N ASP A 163 -10.33 -12.46 0.59
CA ASP A 163 -9.66 -11.41 -0.16
C ASP A 163 -10.47 -10.12 -0.25
N LEU A 164 -11.73 -10.15 0.16
CA LEU A 164 -12.64 -9.03 -0.02
C LEU A 164 -12.55 -8.04 1.15
N ASP A 165 -12.63 -6.77 0.82
CA ASP A 165 -12.81 -5.67 1.77
C ASP A 165 -14.30 -5.43 2.10
N ILE A 166 -14.57 -4.43 2.95
CA ILE A 166 -15.92 -4.04 3.35
C ILE A 166 -16.82 -3.61 2.18
N ASN A 167 -16.22 -3.19 1.05
CA ASN A 167 -16.95 -2.80 -0.16
C ASN A 167 -17.18 -3.97 -1.12
N GLY A 168 -16.73 -5.19 -0.77
CA GLY A 168 -16.79 -6.37 -1.63
C GLY A 168 -15.78 -6.36 -2.77
N HIS A 169 -14.76 -5.51 -2.69
CA HIS A 169 -13.66 -5.46 -3.65
C HIS A 169 -12.45 -6.22 -3.15
N PHE A 170 -11.58 -6.61 -4.07
CA PHE A 170 -10.29 -7.21 -3.75
C PHE A 170 -9.48 -6.22 -2.91
N ASN A 171 -9.20 -6.58 -1.66
CA ASN A 171 -8.54 -5.72 -0.68
C ASN A 171 -7.12 -5.36 -1.13
N SER A 172 -6.75 -4.08 -1.04
CA SER A 172 -5.44 -3.58 -1.50
C SER A 172 -4.25 -4.28 -0.85
N VAL A 173 -4.36 -4.73 0.40
CA VAL A 173 -3.31 -5.50 1.06
C VAL A 173 -3.24 -6.94 0.54
N LYS A 174 -4.38 -7.53 0.16
CA LYS A 174 -4.42 -8.86 -0.44
C LYS A 174 -3.74 -8.93 -1.80
N TYR A 175 -3.74 -7.84 -2.58
CA TYR A 175 -2.89 -7.76 -3.76
C TYR A 175 -1.42 -7.97 -3.40
N ILE A 176 -0.94 -7.38 -2.30
CA ILE A 176 0.45 -7.55 -1.85
C ILE A 176 0.70 -9.00 -1.45
N GLU A 177 -0.18 -9.62 -0.66
CA GLU A 177 -0.05 -11.03 -0.24
C GLU A 177 0.12 -11.94 -1.44
N HIS A 178 -0.84 -11.92 -2.38
CA HIS A 178 -0.82 -12.81 -3.54
C HIS A 178 0.34 -12.56 -4.51
N LEU A 179 0.83 -11.33 -4.59
CA LEU A 179 2.03 -11.04 -5.38
C LEU A 179 3.30 -11.56 -4.71
N LEU A 180 3.37 -11.52 -3.38
CA LEU A 180 4.49 -12.08 -2.64
C LEU A 180 4.48 -13.63 -2.62
N ASP A 181 3.31 -14.25 -2.69
CA ASP A 181 3.15 -15.71 -2.83
C ASP A 181 3.71 -16.27 -4.16
N LEU A 182 4.02 -15.41 -5.13
CA LEU A 182 4.72 -15.81 -6.36
C LEU A 182 6.20 -16.14 -6.15
N PHE A 183 6.77 -15.81 -5.00
CA PHE A 183 8.17 -16.09 -4.70
C PHE A 183 8.33 -17.41 -3.96
N ASP A 184 9.41 -18.11 -4.28
CA ASP A 184 9.78 -19.30 -3.53
C ASP A 184 10.15 -18.93 -2.09
N ILE A 185 9.78 -19.80 -1.14
CA ILE A 185 10.10 -19.60 0.28
C ILE A 185 11.60 -19.51 0.55
N ASP A 186 12.42 -20.17 -0.28
CA ASP A 186 13.88 -20.12 -0.15
C ASP A 186 14.47 -18.74 -0.46
N GLN A 187 13.80 -17.94 -1.28
CA GLN A 187 14.19 -16.54 -1.47
C GLN A 187 14.03 -15.73 -0.18
N PHE A 188 12.94 -15.96 0.54
CA PHE A 188 12.73 -15.30 1.84
C PHE A 188 13.66 -15.80 2.95
N LYS A 189 14.22 -17.01 2.86
CA LYS A 189 15.19 -17.51 3.84
C LYS A 189 16.53 -16.78 3.76
N THR A 190 16.92 -16.35 2.56
CA THR A 190 18.26 -15.83 2.28
C THR A 190 18.29 -14.34 1.98
N ARG A 191 17.15 -13.75 1.65
CA ARG A 191 17.03 -12.34 1.23
C ARG A 191 15.88 -11.64 1.94
N GLU A 192 15.89 -10.32 1.89
CA GLU A 192 14.81 -9.47 2.40
C GLU A 192 14.35 -8.51 1.32
N ILE A 193 13.06 -8.21 1.30
CA ILE A 193 12.56 -7.13 0.46
C ILE A 193 12.92 -5.81 1.12
N GLY A 194 13.80 -5.05 0.48
CA GLY A 194 14.17 -3.70 0.91
C GLY A 194 13.13 -2.67 0.47
N ARG A 195 12.54 -2.84 -0.72
CA ARG A 195 11.52 -1.93 -1.26
C ARG A 195 10.42 -2.69 -2.00
N LEU A 196 9.17 -2.32 -1.73
CA LEU A 196 7.98 -2.72 -2.49
C LEU A 196 7.37 -1.46 -3.09
N GLU A 197 7.04 -1.49 -4.37
CA GLU A 197 6.20 -0.51 -5.04
C GLU A 197 4.98 -1.20 -5.63
N ILE A 198 3.80 -0.59 -5.50
CA ILE A 198 2.57 -1.12 -6.06
C ILE A 198 1.72 0.02 -6.64
N ALA A 199 1.13 -0.23 -7.81
CA ALA A 199 0.21 0.65 -8.51
C ALA A 199 -1.10 -0.10 -8.78
N TYR A 200 -2.19 0.39 -8.19
CA TYR A 200 -3.53 -0.11 -8.40
C TYR A 200 -4.16 0.62 -9.59
N GLN A 201 -4.66 -0.12 -10.57
CA GLN A 201 -5.17 0.43 -11.83
C GLN A 201 -6.68 0.26 -11.97
N SER A 202 -7.21 -0.85 -11.45
CA SER A 202 -8.65 -1.09 -11.38
C SER A 202 -8.97 -2.06 -10.25
N GLU A 203 -10.25 -2.12 -9.88
CA GLU A 203 -10.72 -2.97 -8.79
C GLU A 203 -10.91 -4.41 -9.26
N GLY A 204 -10.47 -5.35 -8.43
CA GLY A 204 -10.87 -6.75 -8.54
C GLY A 204 -12.18 -7.01 -7.81
N LYS A 205 -13.01 -7.91 -8.33
CA LYS A 205 -14.28 -8.32 -7.73
C LYS A 205 -14.40 -9.84 -7.68
N GLN A 206 -15.17 -10.34 -6.74
CA GLN A 206 -15.43 -11.78 -6.64
C GLN A 206 -15.89 -12.35 -7.99
N GLY A 207 -15.37 -13.51 -8.34
CA GLY A 207 -15.70 -14.22 -9.58
C GLY A 207 -14.92 -13.73 -10.81
N MET A 208 -14.12 -12.68 -10.71
CA MET A 208 -13.22 -12.30 -11.82
C MET A 208 -12.09 -13.32 -11.94
N PRO A 209 -11.89 -13.93 -13.14
CA PRO A 209 -10.70 -14.73 -13.41
C PRO A 209 -9.49 -13.82 -13.51
N LEU A 210 -8.48 -14.10 -12.69
CA LEU A 210 -7.24 -13.35 -12.66
C LEU A 210 -6.06 -14.22 -13.10
N THR A 211 -5.00 -13.57 -13.57
CA THR A 211 -3.69 -14.17 -13.78
C THR A 211 -2.64 -13.34 -13.07
N LEU A 212 -1.74 -14.01 -12.36
CA LEU A 212 -0.64 -13.41 -11.63
C LEU A 212 0.66 -13.68 -12.40
N HIS A 213 1.45 -12.63 -12.58
CA HIS A 213 2.69 -12.67 -13.37
C HIS A 213 3.85 -12.15 -12.53
N LYS A 214 5.02 -12.76 -12.71
CA LYS A 214 6.29 -12.31 -12.11
C LYS A 214 7.40 -12.43 -13.15
N ALA A 215 8.20 -11.38 -13.31
CA ALA A 215 9.35 -11.37 -14.21
C ALA A 215 10.54 -10.65 -13.57
N GLU A 216 11.74 -11.17 -13.76
CA GLU A 216 12.96 -10.50 -13.35
C GLU A 216 13.22 -9.29 -14.26
N SER A 217 13.50 -8.14 -13.67
CA SER A 217 13.84 -6.90 -14.39
C SER A 217 15.28 -6.42 -14.14
N ALA A 218 15.88 -6.89 -13.03
CA ALA A 218 17.30 -6.73 -12.69
C ALA A 218 17.67 -7.81 -11.66
N PRO A 219 18.96 -8.07 -11.38
CA PRO A 219 19.39 -9.13 -10.45
C PRO A 219 18.73 -9.08 -9.07
N ASP A 220 18.37 -7.88 -8.61
CA ASP A 220 17.73 -7.67 -7.30
C ASP A 220 16.30 -7.18 -7.40
N LYS A 221 15.74 -7.13 -8.63
CA LYS A 221 14.43 -6.54 -8.87
C LYS A 221 13.52 -7.47 -9.67
N GLN A 222 12.31 -7.69 -9.17
CA GLN A 222 11.24 -8.36 -9.89
C GLN A 222 10.06 -7.44 -10.06
N ASP A 223 9.52 -7.43 -11.29
CA ASP A 223 8.25 -6.81 -11.61
C ASP A 223 7.14 -7.87 -11.56
N MET A 224 5.96 -7.47 -11.09
CA MET A 224 4.81 -8.34 -10.94
C MET A 224 3.54 -7.66 -11.47
N ALA A 225 2.56 -8.46 -11.86
CA ALA A 225 1.25 -7.96 -12.27
C ALA A 225 0.14 -8.92 -11.87
N ILE A 226 -1.03 -8.38 -11.56
CA ILE A 226 -2.29 -9.10 -11.52
C ILE A 226 -3.15 -8.58 -12.68
N CYS A 227 -3.59 -9.50 -13.53
CA CYS A 227 -4.33 -9.17 -14.74
C CYS A 227 -5.71 -9.81 -14.73
N HIS A 228 -6.66 -9.12 -15.36
CA HIS A 228 -7.98 -9.62 -15.75
C HIS A 228 -8.11 -9.46 -17.25
N GLU A 229 -8.46 -10.54 -17.96
CA GLU A 229 -8.60 -10.56 -19.42
C GLU A 229 -7.41 -9.93 -20.16
N GLY A 230 -6.20 -10.23 -19.71
CA GLY A 230 -4.95 -9.72 -20.30
C GLY A 230 -4.62 -8.26 -19.98
N LYS A 231 -5.45 -7.56 -19.21
CA LYS A 231 -5.18 -6.18 -18.75
C LYS A 231 -4.77 -6.18 -17.30
N ALA A 232 -3.68 -5.50 -16.99
CA ALA A 232 -3.25 -5.35 -15.60
C ALA A 232 -4.26 -4.53 -14.80
N ILE A 233 -4.75 -5.09 -13.70
CA ILE A 233 -5.52 -4.40 -12.67
C ILE A 233 -4.60 -3.89 -11.54
N CYS A 234 -3.42 -4.49 -11.43
CA CYS A 234 -2.38 -4.09 -10.48
C CYS A 234 -1.01 -4.41 -11.05
N ARG A 235 -0.02 -3.55 -10.81
CA ARG A 235 1.40 -3.85 -11.02
C ARG A 235 2.19 -3.55 -9.76
N ALA A 236 3.20 -4.37 -9.50
CA ALA A 236 4.10 -4.16 -8.38
C ALA A 236 5.55 -4.44 -8.78
N ALA A 237 6.48 -3.93 -8.00
CA ALA A 237 7.89 -4.27 -8.10
C ALA A 237 8.47 -4.45 -6.71
N VAL A 238 9.33 -5.45 -6.54
CA VAL A 238 10.13 -5.63 -5.33
C VAL A 238 11.61 -5.48 -5.65
N THR A 239 12.33 -4.87 -4.72
CA THR A 239 13.79 -4.83 -4.72
C THR A 239 14.27 -5.56 -3.48
N TRP A 240 15.09 -6.58 -3.70
CA TRP A 240 15.70 -7.41 -2.66
C TRP A 240 17.02 -6.82 -2.16
N ARG A 241 17.38 -7.19 -0.94
CA ARG A 241 18.68 -6.90 -0.32
C ARG A 241 19.20 -8.11 0.46
#